data_d8dd54669cf116c71d4e95dc67d7920a
#
_entry.id   d8dd54669cf116c71d4e95dc67d7920a
#
_cell.length_a   1.000
_cell.length_b   1.000
_cell.length_c   1.000
_cell.angle_alpha   90.00
_cell.angle_beta   90.00
_cell.angle_gamma   90.00
#
_symmetry.space_group_name_H-M   'P 1'
#
loop_
_entity.id
_entity.type
_entity.pdbx_description
1 polymer ?
#
loop_
_entity_poly.entity_id
_entity_poly.type
_entity_poly.pdbx_seq_one_letter_code
_entity_poly.pdbx_strand_id
1 'polypeptide(L)'
;MKKIYYIFAALLLSMTLSSCGEKWLNVESHDKILIDEYYNSESRIKEALVAAYDPMQWFDWGLGMYNPIPMIYEVMADDVYPGGSGVSDNKHYHLMFDYSVDSQNTPATVWTVAYSGVNRSNNVHKYMPQVQGISDERKAEFLAEATVLRTWYYTQMWKLWGNLPYYETNLEFPYSTPQLKADEVYGHMIAALEEAIESKALPMKRTSELGRITQAAAMMLYADIVMYQNDKEKMQKALDYMEEIITSGQYALVSSADLANMWEPAGEWSSETILDINFFSQGAYRSWGSPLAAGGTVLPTLMGMNGMSGSAKYGNEGWGFFPLTASAPEAFEPGDLRKDVTVYEPAKEAGVTYTARYQDTGFYNAKYLPRLDGNAGQIADATLNYGTNIRLYRYAETLLNAAELIAVHGCSGKGSADTYLNEVRTRAGLGTVGANLETILQERHVELMGEGKRYWDLIRLGQAATVLTPANDKGGYRTKAWTESKKYLPFPQTEMDATANTPHPMTQNNY
;
A
#
# COMPACT_ATOMS: atom_id res chain seq x y z
N MET A 1 21.43 58.77 57.36
CA MET A 1 21.34 58.47 55.93
C MET A 1 21.73 57.02 55.61
N LYS A 2 22.86 56.48 56.08
CA LYS A 2 23.25 55.05 55.73
C LYS A 2 22.25 53.96 56.16
N LYS A 3 21.53 54.10 57.26
CA LYS A 3 20.55 53.14 57.75
C LYS A 3 19.28 53.04 56.85
N ILE A 4 18.90 54.13 56.19
CA ILE A 4 17.75 54.20 55.29
C ILE A 4 18.06 53.45 53.99
N TYR A 5 19.30 53.50 53.49
CA TYR A 5 19.70 52.73 52.29
C TYR A 5 19.68 51.23 52.50
N TYR A 6 20.03 50.74 53.70
CA TYR A 6 19.97 49.30 54.00
C TYR A 6 18.54 48.77 54.11
N ILE A 7 17.61 49.63 54.62
CA ILE A 7 16.18 49.27 54.69
C ILE A 7 15.58 49.24 53.27
N PHE A 8 15.93 50.19 52.40
CA PHE A 8 15.46 50.16 50.99
C PHE A 8 16.07 48.99 50.19
N ALA A 9 17.37 48.71 50.43
CA ALA A 9 18.00 47.54 49.76
C ALA A 9 17.41 46.20 50.25
N ALA A 10 17.06 46.05 51.52
CA ALA A 10 16.41 44.88 52.07
C ALA A 10 14.95 44.72 51.56
N LEU A 11 14.21 45.82 51.41
CA LEU A 11 12.87 45.81 50.79
C LEU A 11 12.91 45.47 49.30
N LEU A 12 13.88 45.99 48.55
CA LEU A 12 14.07 45.59 47.13
C LEU A 12 14.46 44.12 47.00
N LEU A 13 15.31 43.59 47.90
CA LEU A 13 15.72 42.18 47.88
C LEU A 13 14.57 41.23 48.27
N SER A 14 13.64 41.67 49.15
CA SER A 14 12.46 40.88 49.51
C SER A 14 11.38 40.86 48.41
N MET A 15 11.34 41.87 47.54
CA MET A 15 10.42 41.88 46.36
C MET A 15 10.90 41.00 45.23
N THR A 16 12.19 40.64 45.16
CA THR A 16 12.72 39.71 44.15
C THR A 16 12.59 38.25 44.55
N LEU A 17 12.16 37.93 45.78
CA LEU A 17 11.95 36.57 46.28
C LEU A 17 10.48 36.11 46.23
N SER A 18 9.55 36.97 45.79
CA SER A 18 8.23 36.48 45.38
C SER A 18 8.37 35.81 44.02
N SER A 19 8.96 34.63 44.03
CA SER A 19 8.90 33.66 42.93
C SER A 19 7.47 33.59 42.46
N CYS A 20 7.20 33.91 41.20
CA CYS A 20 5.95 33.61 40.54
C CYS A 20 5.70 32.13 40.78
N GLY A 21 4.66 31.77 41.51
CA GLY A 21 4.29 30.41 41.77
C GLY A 21 4.08 29.69 40.42
N GLU A 22 4.40 28.42 40.35
CA GLU A 22 4.23 27.56 39.15
C GLU A 22 2.87 27.72 38.45
N LYS A 23 1.83 28.11 39.20
CA LYS A 23 0.49 28.43 38.68
C LYS A 23 0.45 29.64 37.73
N TRP A 24 1.42 30.57 37.78
CA TRP A 24 1.45 31.72 36.87
C TRP A 24 2.16 31.43 35.54
N LEU A 25 2.95 30.35 35.52
CA LEU A 25 3.61 29.84 34.32
C LEU A 25 2.75 28.81 33.57
N ASN A 26 1.79 28.20 34.24
CA ASN A 26 0.80 27.34 33.63
C ASN A 26 -0.37 28.19 33.13
N VAL A 27 -0.27 28.68 31.91
CA VAL A 27 -1.41 29.22 31.16
C VAL A 27 -2.23 28.03 30.68
N GLU A 28 -3.29 27.68 31.43
CA GLU A 28 -4.30 26.79 30.90
C GLU A 28 -4.91 27.45 29.67
N SER A 29 -4.70 26.85 28.51
CA SER A 29 -5.32 27.34 27.27
C SER A 29 -6.80 26.98 27.31
N HIS A 30 -7.65 27.91 27.66
CA HIS A 30 -9.11 27.72 27.67
C HIS A 30 -9.71 27.56 26.26
N ASP A 31 -8.93 27.83 25.23
CA ASP A 31 -9.37 27.75 23.82
C ASP A 31 -8.86 26.51 23.08
N LYS A 32 -8.13 25.61 23.73
CA LYS A 32 -7.57 24.39 23.15
C LYS A 32 -7.83 23.20 24.04
N ILE A 33 -8.44 22.16 23.48
CA ILE A 33 -8.55 20.85 24.13
C ILE A 33 -7.17 20.19 24.02
N LEU A 34 -6.61 19.72 25.14
CA LEU A 34 -5.37 18.95 25.13
C LEU A 34 -5.61 17.62 24.41
N ILE A 35 -4.62 17.16 23.66
CA ILE A 35 -4.75 15.93 22.88
C ILE A 35 -5.12 14.71 23.76
N ASP A 36 -4.62 14.66 24.99
CA ASP A 36 -4.89 13.61 25.94
C ASP A 36 -6.33 13.65 26.51
N GLU A 37 -7.04 14.76 26.34
CA GLU A 37 -8.44 14.93 26.73
C GLU A 37 -9.39 14.87 25.54
N TYR A 38 -8.86 14.99 24.31
CA TYR A 38 -9.65 15.06 23.09
C TYR A 38 -10.35 13.73 22.77
N TYR A 39 -9.62 12.62 22.84
CA TYR A 39 -10.10 11.29 22.43
C TYR A 39 -10.86 10.60 23.57
N ASN A 40 -11.97 11.19 24.05
CA ASN A 40 -12.72 10.72 25.22
C ASN A 40 -14.08 10.08 24.90
N SER A 41 -14.47 9.98 23.62
CA SER A 41 -15.75 9.43 23.17
C SER A 41 -15.60 8.60 21.91
N GLU A 42 -16.60 7.77 21.57
CA GLU A 42 -16.57 6.93 20.35
C GLU A 42 -16.38 7.78 19.08
N SER A 43 -17.07 8.92 18.95
CA SER A 43 -16.92 9.77 17.78
C SER A 43 -15.49 10.31 17.64
N ARG A 44 -14.84 10.69 18.75
CA ARG A 44 -13.47 11.20 18.74
C ARG A 44 -12.43 10.13 18.47
N ILE A 45 -12.57 8.94 19.06
CA ILE A 45 -11.64 7.85 18.75
C ILE A 45 -11.83 7.33 17.31
N LYS A 46 -13.04 7.43 16.74
CA LYS A 46 -13.28 7.17 15.31
C LYS A 46 -12.49 8.15 14.43
N GLU A 47 -12.35 9.42 14.82
CA GLU A 47 -11.49 10.37 14.09
C GLU A 47 -10.01 9.93 14.10
N ALA A 48 -9.50 9.39 15.23
CA ALA A 48 -8.16 8.80 15.29
C ALA A 48 -8.01 7.60 14.34
N LEU A 49 -9.04 6.75 14.29
CA LEU A 49 -9.05 5.60 13.38
C LEU A 49 -9.09 6.06 11.91
N VAL A 50 -9.93 7.02 11.54
CA VAL A 50 -9.95 7.62 10.19
C VAL A 50 -8.59 8.21 9.84
N ALA A 51 -7.96 8.92 10.78
CA ALA A 51 -6.61 9.43 10.58
C ALA A 51 -5.57 8.32 10.38
N ALA A 52 -5.78 7.10 10.87
CA ALA A 52 -4.90 5.96 10.60
C ALA A 52 -5.06 5.39 9.18
N TYR A 53 -6.24 5.54 8.54
CA TYR A 53 -6.45 5.19 7.13
C TYR A 53 -5.84 6.21 6.16
N ASP A 54 -5.83 7.48 6.52
CA ASP A 54 -5.49 8.60 5.65
C ASP A 54 -4.13 8.44 4.93
N PRO A 55 -3.02 8.00 5.58
CA PRO A 55 -1.76 7.77 4.90
C PRO A 55 -1.79 6.71 3.79
N MET A 56 -2.79 5.83 3.72
CA MET A 56 -2.92 4.90 2.59
C MET A 56 -3.04 5.64 1.26
N GLN A 57 -3.73 6.79 1.25
CA GLN A 57 -3.89 7.62 0.06
C GLN A 57 -2.62 8.40 -0.32
N TRP A 58 -1.66 8.59 0.60
CA TRP A 58 -0.51 9.46 0.37
C TRP A 58 0.62 8.79 -0.40
N PHE A 59 0.59 7.47 -0.57
CA PHE A 59 1.63 6.75 -1.30
C PHE A 59 1.69 7.15 -2.78
N ASP A 60 0.57 7.41 -3.42
CA ASP A 60 0.53 7.74 -4.84
C ASP A 60 1.24 9.07 -5.13
N TRP A 61 1.02 10.07 -4.30
CA TRP A 61 1.76 11.32 -4.29
C TRP A 61 1.60 12.03 -2.95
N GLY A 62 2.66 12.06 -2.20
CA GLY A 62 2.75 12.79 -0.94
C GLY A 62 4.20 13.16 -0.69
N LEU A 63 4.43 14.25 0.03
CA LEU A 63 5.77 14.61 0.49
C LEU A 63 6.83 14.75 -0.63
N GLY A 64 6.42 15.08 -1.85
CA GLY A 64 7.30 15.43 -2.96
C GLY A 64 7.74 14.29 -3.88
N MET A 65 7.27 13.06 -3.69
CA MET A 65 7.55 11.92 -4.58
C MET A 65 6.26 11.21 -4.96
N TYR A 66 6.26 10.62 -6.16
CA TYR A 66 5.20 9.71 -6.60
C TYR A 66 5.64 8.28 -6.30
N ASN A 67 4.91 7.58 -5.46
CA ASN A 67 5.18 6.18 -5.13
C ASN A 67 3.87 5.37 -5.09
N PRO A 68 3.08 5.38 -6.19
CA PRO A 68 1.81 4.68 -6.19
C PRO A 68 2.03 3.19 -5.99
N ILE A 69 1.52 2.67 -4.90
CA ILE A 69 1.31 1.24 -4.77
C ILE A 69 0.09 0.92 -5.66
N PRO A 70 0.16 -0.01 -6.59
CA PRO A 70 1.13 -1.09 -6.79
C PRO A 70 2.30 -0.81 -7.76
N MET A 71 2.30 0.32 -8.47
CA MET A 71 3.21 0.53 -9.61
C MET A 71 4.69 0.53 -9.26
N ILE A 72 5.07 0.98 -8.06
CA ILE A 72 6.47 0.87 -7.60
C ILE A 72 6.94 -0.58 -7.47
N TYR A 73 6.01 -1.54 -7.31
CA TYR A 73 6.33 -2.97 -7.27
C TYR A 73 6.36 -3.57 -8.67
N GLU A 74 5.42 -3.15 -9.54
CA GLU A 74 5.41 -3.58 -10.93
C GLU A 74 6.68 -3.17 -11.67
N VAL A 75 7.21 -1.96 -11.42
CA VAL A 75 8.42 -1.50 -12.09
C VAL A 75 9.67 -2.32 -11.74
N MET A 76 9.66 -3.02 -10.61
CA MET A 76 10.73 -3.96 -10.24
C MET A 76 10.56 -5.34 -10.88
N ALA A 77 9.38 -5.65 -11.45
CA ALA A 77 9.08 -6.90 -12.14
C ALA A 77 9.41 -6.83 -13.65
N ASP A 78 8.69 -7.60 -14.46
CA ASP A 78 8.93 -7.79 -15.89
C ASP A 78 7.82 -7.25 -16.82
N ASP A 79 6.73 -6.72 -16.25
CA ASP A 79 5.54 -6.32 -17.02
C ASP A 79 5.49 -4.84 -17.42
N VAL A 80 6.21 -3.94 -16.73
CA VAL A 80 6.18 -2.50 -17.02
C VAL A 80 7.57 -1.88 -17.12
N TYR A 81 7.69 -0.83 -17.92
CA TYR A 81 8.84 0.06 -17.93
C TYR A 81 8.57 1.30 -17.06
N PRO A 82 9.62 1.97 -16.56
CA PRO A 82 9.46 3.25 -15.84
C PRO A 82 8.72 4.32 -16.62
N GLY A 83 9.05 4.53 -17.88
CA GLY A 83 8.41 5.52 -18.75
C GLY A 83 8.77 6.97 -18.40
N GLY A 84 7.76 7.86 -18.47
CA GLY A 84 7.91 9.29 -18.23
C GLY A 84 8.56 10.05 -19.39
N SER A 85 9.17 11.20 -19.10
CA SER A 85 9.85 12.02 -20.14
C SER A 85 11.29 11.59 -20.43
N GLY A 86 11.88 10.73 -19.60
CA GLY A 86 13.26 10.23 -19.73
C GLY A 86 13.81 9.70 -18.42
N VAL A 87 15.05 9.20 -18.46
CA VAL A 87 15.71 8.53 -17.32
C VAL A 87 15.88 9.37 -16.04
N SER A 88 15.76 10.68 -16.12
CA SER A 88 15.83 11.60 -14.98
C SER A 88 14.45 11.92 -14.38
N ASP A 89 13.38 11.57 -15.10
CA ASP A 89 12.01 11.83 -14.66
C ASP A 89 11.60 10.74 -13.67
N ASN A 90 11.37 11.13 -12.41
CA ASN A 90 11.19 10.18 -11.31
C ASN A 90 12.30 9.09 -11.30
N LYS A 91 13.54 9.55 -11.29
CA LYS A 91 14.76 8.73 -11.42
C LYS A 91 14.74 7.43 -10.61
N HIS A 92 14.11 7.44 -9.43
CA HIS A 92 14.02 6.25 -8.59
C HIS A 92 13.31 5.07 -9.28
N TYR A 93 12.31 5.29 -10.15
CA TYR A 93 11.68 4.21 -10.91
C TYR A 93 12.67 3.52 -11.84
N HIS A 94 13.49 4.30 -12.55
CA HIS A 94 14.50 3.76 -13.47
C HIS A 94 15.58 2.96 -12.75
N LEU A 95 15.96 3.42 -11.54
CA LEU A 95 16.92 2.72 -10.70
C LEU A 95 16.33 1.46 -10.07
N MET A 96 15.04 1.48 -9.68
CA MET A 96 14.33 0.29 -9.19
C MET A 96 14.19 -0.77 -10.28
N PHE A 97 13.82 -0.36 -11.49
CA PHE A 97 13.74 -1.22 -12.67
C PHE A 97 15.06 -1.92 -12.97
N ASP A 98 16.18 -1.20 -12.89
CA ASP A 98 17.53 -1.69 -13.23
C ASP A 98 18.34 -2.19 -12.01
N TYR A 99 17.70 -2.39 -10.85
CA TYR A 99 18.34 -2.85 -9.60
C TYR A 99 19.60 -2.07 -9.23
N SER A 100 19.57 -0.76 -9.43
CA SER A 100 20.70 0.16 -9.21
C SER A 100 20.38 1.29 -8.23
N VAL A 101 19.37 1.10 -7.39
CA VAL A 101 18.95 2.05 -6.35
C VAL A 101 20.11 2.35 -5.39
N ASP A 102 20.24 3.60 -5.01
CA ASP A 102 21.15 4.07 -3.97
C ASP A 102 20.36 4.80 -2.85
N SER A 103 21.02 5.13 -1.75
CA SER A 103 20.38 5.75 -0.59
C SER A 103 19.80 7.15 -0.85
N GLN A 104 20.24 7.83 -1.93
CA GLN A 104 19.75 9.14 -2.33
C GLN A 104 18.53 9.05 -3.26
N ASN A 105 18.34 7.89 -3.92
CA ASN A 105 17.31 7.66 -4.93
C ASN A 105 16.42 6.45 -4.61
N THR A 106 16.28 6.09 -3.35
CA THR A 106 15.31 5.11 -2.86
C THR A 106 13.91 5.76 -2.75
N PRO A 107 12.80 5.01 -2.74
CA PRO A 107 11.44 5.57 -2.61
C PRO A 107 11.19 6.07 -1.15
N ALA A 108 11.90 7.12 -0.74
CA ALA A 108 11.96 7.61 0.65
C ALA A 108 10.58 7.99 1.23
N THR A 109 9.65 8.46 0.40
CA THR A 109 8.32 8.84 0.90
C THR A 109 7.48 7.64 1.29
N VAL A 110 7.74 6.44 0.76
CA VAL A 110 7.11 5.20 1.25
C VAL A 110 7.44 4.99 2.73
N TRP A 111 8.69 5.20 3.12
CA TRP A 111 9.13 5.13 4.51
C TRP A 111 8.38 6.13 5.39
N THR A 112 8.40 7.40 5.02
CA THR A 112 7.79 8.48 5.82
C THR A 112 6.27 8.31 5.93
N VAL A 113 5.60 7.96 4.84
CA VAL A 113 4.14 7.72 4.81
C VAL A 113 3.77 6.51 5.65
N ALA A 114 4.52 5.41 5.53
CA ALA A 114 4.24 4.20 6.30
C ALA A 114 4.40 4.44 7.81
N TYR A 115 5.49 5.10 8.27
CA TYR A 115 5.63 5.45 9.67
C TYR A 115 4.58 6.46 10.16
N SER A 116 4.10 7.36 9.30
CA SER A 116 2.94 8.20 9.65
C SER A 116 1.71 7.34 9.94
N GLY A 117 1.46 6.31 9.12
CA GLY A 117 0.39 5.35 9.35
C GLY A 117 0.55 4.53 10.62
N VAL A 118 1.77 4.05 10.90
CA VAL A 118 2.12 3.36 12.17
C VAL A 118 1.80 4.23 13.37
N ASN A 119 2.30 5.48 13.39
CA ASN A 119 2.08 6.39 14.51
C ASN A 119 0.59 6.70 14.75
N ARG A 120 -0.18 6.87 13.67
CA ARG A 120 -1.61 7.14 13.75
C ARG A 120 -2.39 5.90 14.23
N SER A 121 -2.00 4.72 13.79
CA SER A 121 -2.56 3.45 14.30
C SER A 121 -2.28 3.27 15.79
N ASN A 122 -1.05 3.58 16.23
CA ASN A 122 -0.66 3.55 17.63
C ASN A 122 -1.47 4.54 18.49
N ASN A 123 -1.87 5.69 17.94
CA ASN A 123 -2.72 6.63 18.66
C ASN A 123 -4.10 6.05 18.99
N VAL A 124 -4.68 5.20 18.12
CA VAL A 124 -5.94 4.52 18.45
C VAL A 124 -5.76 3.64 19.69
N HIS A 125 -4.67 2.85 19.75
CA HIS A 125 -4.35 2.04 20.91
C HIS A 125 -4.07 2.88 22.16
N LYS A 126 -3.28 3.95 22.02
CA LYS A 126 -2.92 4.84 23.13
C LYS A 126 -4.13 5.47 23.81
N TYR A 127 -5.08 5.95 23.00
CA TYR A 127 -6.21 6.73 23.52
C TYR A 127 -7.48 5.91 23.79
N MET A 128 -7.59 4.68 23.28
CA MET A 128 -8.75 3.83 23.53
C MET A 128 -9.10 3.62 25.02
N PRO A 129 -8.13 3.47 25.95
CA PRO A 129 -8.45 3.25 27.38
C PRO A 129 -9.25 4.37 28.05
N GLN A 130 -9.15 5.61 27.55
CA GLN A 130 -9.86 6.77 28.13
C GLN A 130 -11.24 7.02 27.50
N VAL A 131 -11.60 6.29 26.43
CA VAL A 131 -12.88 6.47 25.74
C VAL A 131 -14.03 5.99 26.60
N GLN A 132 -15.03 6.86 26.77
CA GLN A 132 -16.24 6.58 27.54
C GLN A 132 -17.45 6.35 26.62
N GLY A 133 -18.42 5.56 27.09
CA GLY A 133 -19.69 5.34 26.39
C GLY A 133 -19.60 4.48 25.13
N ILE A 134 -18.47 3.83 24.86
CA ILE A 134 -18.28 2.88 23.77
C ILE A 134 -18.43 1.45 24.28
N SER A 135 -19.07 0.54 23.53
CA SER A 135 -19.19 -0.87 23.92
C SER A 135 -17.87 -1.62 23.78
N ASP A 136 -17.72 -2.72 24.50
CA ASP A 136 -16.49 -3.53 24.44
C ASP A 136 -16.29 -4.16 23.05
N GLU A 137 -17.37 -4.55 22.37
CA GLU A 137 -17.33 -5.05 21.00
C GLU A 137 -16.80 -3.98 20.03
N ARG A 138 -17.28 -2.74 20.19
CA ARG A 138 -16.85 -1.63 19.34
C ARG A 138 -15.40 -1.22 19.61
N LYS A 139 -14.95 -1.28 20.88
CA LYS A 139 -13.53 -1.11 21.22
C LYS A 139 -12.66 -2.16 20.56
N ALA A 140 -13.06 -3.44 20.67
CA ALA A 140 -12.33 -4.54 20.07
C ALA A 140 -12.24 -4.39 18.55
N GLU A 141 -13.34 -3.99 17.88
CA GLU A 141 -13.36 -3.72 16.44
C GLU A 141 -12.35 -2.63 16.05
N PHE A 142 -12.35 -1.48 16.72
CA PHE A 142 -11.44 -0.37 16.40
C PHE A 142 -9.97 -0.71 16.65
N LEU A 143 -9.69 -1.44 17.73
CA LEU A 143 -8.33 -1.89 18.04
C LEU A 143 -7.83 -2.91 17.01
N ALA A 144 -8.67 -3.86 16.61
CA ALA A 144 -8.33 -4.82 15.56
C ALA A 144 -8.07 -4.12 14.21
N GLU A 145 -8.89 -3.15 13.81
CA GLU A 145 -8.66 -2.35 12.60
C GLU A 145 -7.32 -1.62 12.67
N ALA A 146 -7.05 -0.92 13.77
CA ALA A 146 -5.79 -0.19 13.96
C ALA A 146 -4.57 -1.12 13.92
N THR A 147 -4.69 -2.33 14.50
CA THR A 147 -3.64 -3.35 14.45
C THR A 147 -3.37 -3.82 13.02
N VAL A 148 -4.43 -4.12 12.24
CA VAL A 148 -4.29 -4.54 10.84
C VAL A 148 -3.69 -3.43 9.98
N LEU A 149 -4.12 -2.18 10.16
CA LEU A 149 -3.54 -1.01 9.46
C LEU A 149 -2.05 -0.85 9.79
N ARG A 150 -1.68 -0.87 11.07
CA ARG A 150 -0.28 -0.80 11.51
C ARG A 150 0.56 -1.88 10.86
N THR A 151 0.06 -3.10 10.86
CA THR A 151 0.75 -4.25 10.25
C THR A 151 0.87 -4.08 8.73
N TRP A 152 -0.16 -3.57 8.06
CA TRP A 152 -0.11 -3.29 6.63
C TRP A 152 0.97 -2.25 6.30
N TYR A 153 1.10 -1.15 7.07
CA TYR A 153 2.16 -0.16 6.89
C TYR A 153 3.56 -0.77 7.10
N TYR A 154 3.73 -1.56 8.14
CA TYR A 154 5.00 -2.28 8.36
C TYR A 154 5.31 -3.25 7.23
N THR A 155 4.30 -3.92 6.65
CA THR A 155 4.50 -4.85 5.53
C THR A 155 5.06 -4.14 4.29
N GLN A 156 4.62 -2.91 4.00
CA GLN A 156 5.17 -2.14 2.88
C GLN A 156 6.67 -1.87 3.08
N MET A 157 7.07 -1.46 4.28
CA MET A 157 8.47 -1.21 4.61
C MET A 157 9.29 -2.50 4.71
N TRP A 158 8.74 -3.51 5.35
CA TRP A 158 9.42 -4.80 5.55
C TRP A 158 9.75 -5.49 4.23
N LYS A 159 8.83 -5.50 3.27
CA LYS A 159 9.09 -6.05 1.94
C LYS A 159 10.19 -5.27 1.19
N LEU A 160 10.24 -3.95 1.33
CA LEU A 160 11.21 -3.10 0.62
C LEU A 160 12.58 -3.06 1.30
N TRP A 161 12.64 -3.04 2.63
CA TRP A 161 13.89 -2.79 3.36
C TRP A 161 14.31 -3.89 4.34
N GLY A 162 13.45 -4.83 4.65
CA GLY A 162 13.73 -5.94 5.57
C GLY A 162 13.83 -5.51 7.02
N ASN A 163 15.04 -5.12 7.46
CA ASN A 163 15.32 -4.73 8.84
C ASN A 163 14.70 -3.34 9.15
N LEU A 164 13.94 -3.22 10.24
CA LEU A 164 13.21 -1.98 10.53
C LEU A 164 13.31 -1.57 12.00
N PRO A 165 13.34 -0.26 12.32
CA PRO A 165 12.92 0.24 13.62
C PRO A 165 11.45 -0.11 13.87
N TYR A 166 11.19 -1.13 14.70
CA TYR A 166 9.84 -1.60 14.98
C TYR A 166 9.37 -1.13 16.35
N TYR A 167 8.13 -0.61 16.44
CA TYR A 167 7.50 -0.18 17.69
C TYR A 167 5.98 -0.19 17.58
N GLU A 168 5.31 -0.43 18.70
CA GLU A 168 3.84 -0.47 18.82
C GLU A 168 3.28 0.65 19.71
N THR A 169 4.18 1.45 20.27
CA THR A 169 3.88 2.67 21.01
C THR A 169 4.72 3.78 20.43
N ASN A 170 4.11 4.95 20.18
CA ASN A 170 4.82 6.07 19.57
C ASN A 170 6.06 6.46 20.39
N LEU A 171 7.15 6.68 19.66
CA LEU A 171 8.44 6.98 20.28
C LEU A 171 8.41 8.37 20.91
N GLU A 172 9.07 8.49 22.06
CA GLU A 172 9.39 9.76 22.70
C GLU A 172 10.81 10.20 22.32
N PHE A 173 11.14 11.46 22.61
CA PHE A 173 12.49 11.96 22.37
C PHE A 173 13.54 11.04 23.04
N PRO A 174 14.58 10.61 22.34
CA PRO A 174 15.12 11.10 21.05
C PRO A 174 14.55 10.44 19.78
N TYR A 175 13.36 9.88 19.81
CA TYR A 175 12.63 9.28 18.67
C TYR A 175 13.41 8.18 17.94
N SER A 176 14.15 7.38 18.67
CA SER A 176 14.92 6.26 18.13
C SER A 176 14.65 4.96 18.88
N THR A 177 14.65 3.84 18.14
CA THR A 177 14.48 2.49 18.65
C THR A 177 15.41 1.55 17.89
N PRO A 178 15.79 0.39 18.45
CA PRO A 178 16.61 -0.56 17.73
C PRO A 178 16.02 -0.95 16.37
N GLN A 179 16.89 -1.07 15.38
CA GLN A 179 16.55 -1.67 14.10
C GLN A 179 16.51 -3.19 14.27
N LEU A 180 15.31 -3.77 14.24
CA LEU A 180 15.12 -5.21 14.32
C LEU A 180 15.45 -5.87 12.98
N LYS A 181 15.88 -7.14 13.02
CA LYS A 181 16.04 -7.94 11.81
C LYS A 181 14.71 -8.27 11.16
N ALA A 182 14.73 -8.52 9.86
CA ALA A 182 13.50 -8.82 9.09
C ALA A 182 12.66 -9.95 9.69
N ASP A 183 13.29 -11.01 10.21
CA ASP A 183 12.59 -12.13 10.84
C ASP A 183 11.97 -11.75 12.20
N GLU A 184 12.58 -10.84 12.94
CA GLU A 184 12.03 -10.33 14.20
C GLU A 184 10.82 -9.43 13.92
N VAL A 185 10.93 -8.55 12.90
CA VAL A 185 9.80 -7.73 12.43
C VAL A 185 8.63 -8.61 11.98
N TYR A 186 8.91 -9.66 11.20
CA TYR A 186 7.93 -10.66 10.81
C TYR A 186 7.24 -11.28 12.03
N GLY A 187 8.00 -11.72 13.02
CA GLY A 187 7.46 -12.32 14.24
C GLY A 187 6.46 -11.42 14.97
N HIS A 188 6.76 -10.13 15.10
CA HIS A 188 5.85 -9.16 15.69
C HIS A 188 4.59 -8.92 14.84
N MET A 189 4.76 -8.73 13.53
CA MET A 189 3.64 -8.50 12.61
C MET A 189 2.66 -9.67 12.63
N ILE A 190 3.18 -10.90 12.56
CA ILE A 190 2.32 -12.09 12.46
C ILE A 190 1.59 -12.36 13.77
N ALA A 191 2.23 -12.15 14.92
CA ALA A 191 1.59 -12.30 16.23
C ALA A 191 0.44 -11.28 16.41
N ALA A 192 0.66 -10.02 16.03
CA ALA A 192 -0.37 -8.98 16.11
C ALA A 192 -1.57 -9.29 15.18
N LEU A 193 -1.32 -9.81 13.97
CA LEU A 193 -2.40 -10.23 13.07
C LEU A 193 -3.17 -11.44 13.59
N GLU A 194 -2.48 -12.43 14.15
CA GLU A 194 -3.13 -13.59 14.76
C GLU A 194 -4.08 -13.16 15.87
N GLU A 195 -3.64 -12.27 16.77
CA GLU A 195 -4.48 -11.74 17.83
C GLU A 195 -5.71 -10.99 17.26
N ALA A 196 -5.51 -10.11 16.28
CA ALA A 196 -6.60 -9.37 15.66
C ALA A 196 -7.62 -10.28 14.96
N ILE A 197 -7.17 -11.29 14.21
CA ILE A 197 -8.04 -12.24 13.52
C ILE A 197 -8.77 -13.15 14.51
N GLU A 198 -8.08 -13.68 15.51
CA GLU A 198 -8.64 -14.61 16.51
C GLU A 198 -9.62 -13.93 17.46
N SER A 199 -9.51 -12.62 17.66
CA SER A 199 -10.49 -11.84 18.41
C SER A 199 -11.90 -11.91 17.83
N LYS A 200 -12.04 -12.19 16.53
CA LYS A 200 -13.30 -12.17 15.75
C LYS A 200 -14.08 -10.85 15.86
N ALA A 201 -13.37 -9.76 16.19
CA ALA A 201 -13.97 -8.43 16.35
C ALA A 201 -14.34 -7.78 14.99
N LEU A 202 -13.66 -8.19 13.90
CA LEU A 202 -13.91 -7.67 12.56
C LEU A 202 -15.01 -8.47 11.86
N PRO A 203 -15.94 -7.81 11.13
CA PRO A 203 -16.88 -8.53 10.27
C PRO A 203 -16.15 -9.14 9.07
N MET A 204 -16.60 -10.32 8.62
CA MET A 204 -16.02 -10.98 7.44
C MET A 204 -16.07 -10.08 6.19
N LYS A 205 -17.20 -9.39 5.97
CA LYS A 205 -17.41 -8.40 4.91
C LYS A 205 -18.26 -7.25 5.45
N ARG A 206 -18.11 -6.05 4.90
CA ARG A 206 -18.94 -4.89 5.24
C ARG A 206 -19.96 -4.61 4.15
N THR A 207 -21.18 -4.26 4.56
CA THR A 207 -22.25 -3.77 3.67
C THR A 207 -22.51 -2.28 3.83
N SER A 208 -21.93 -1.68 4.87
CA SER A 208 -21.90 -0.25 5.14
C SER A 208 -20.51 0.15 5.62
N GLU A 209 -20.16 1.41 5.63
CA GLU A 209 -18.80 1.91 5.93
C GLU A 209 -17.75 1.17 5.08
N LEU A 210 -18.04 1.08 3.76
CA LEU A 210 -17.17 0.41 2.80
C LEU A 210 -15.77 1.04 2.82
N GLY A 211 -14.75 0.22 2.62
CA GLY A 211 -13.35 0.64 2.71
C GLY A 211 -12.69 0.45 4.07
N ARG A 212 -13.46 0.19 5.11
CA ARG A 212 -12.88 -0.20 6.41
C ARG A 212 -12.39 -1.63 6.39
N ILE A 213 -11.34 -1.90 7.16
CA ILE A 213 -10.75 -3.25 7.33
C ILE A 213 -11.83 -4.26 7.73
N THR A 214 -11.72 -5.44 7.14
CA THR A 214 -12.58 -6.61 7.39
C THR A 214 -11.75 -7.79 7.89
N GLN A 215 -12.40 -8.79 8.43
CA GLN A 215 -11.76 -10.06 8.79
C GLN A 215 -11.06 -10.68 7.56
N ALA A 216 -11.71 -10.66 6.38
CA ALA A 216 -11.11 -11.15 5.15
C ALA A 216 -9.85 -10.36 4.77
N ALA A 217 -9.83 -9.03 4.93
CA ALA A 217 -8.64 -8.22 4.66
C ALA A 217 -7.47 -8.56 5.59
N ALA A 218 -7.75 -8.79 6.88
CA ALA A 218 -6.75 -9.25 7.85
C ALA A 218 -6.19 -10.63 7.50
N MET A 219 -7.05 -11.56 7.09
CA MET A 219 -6.68 -12.91 6.66
C MET A 219 -5.84 -12.90 5.37
N MET A 220 -6.18 -12.04 4.39
CA MET A 220 -5.39 -11.87 3.17
C MET A 220 -4.00 -11.29 3.48
N LEU A 221 -3.91 -10.29 4.35
CA LEU A 221 -2.63 -9.74 4.79
C LEU A 221 -1.78 -10.80 5.52
N TYR A 222 -2.40 -11.63 6.36
CA TYR A 222 -1.73 -12.75 7.01
C TYR A 222 -1.12 -13.72 5.98
N ALA A 223 -1.91 -14.16 5.00
CA ALA A 223 -1.43 -15.07 3.96
C ALA A 223 -0.29 -14.44 3.13
N ASP A 224 -0.42 -13.16 2.76
CA ASP A 224 0.61 -12.41 2.03
C ASP A 224 1.95 -12.40 2.78
N ILE A 225 1.92 -12.12 4.09
CA ILE A 225 3.13 -12.07 4.94
C ILE A 225 3.72 -13.46 5.15
N VAL A 226 2.91 -14.47 5.46
CA VAL A 226 3.36 -15.86 5.69
C VAL A 226 3.97 -16.46 4.42
N MET A 227 3.30 -16.29 3.27
CA MET A 227 3.79 -16.81 1.99
C MET A 227 5.08 -16.09 1.54
N TYR A 228 5.20 -14.78 1.77
CA TYR A 228 6.42 -14.02 1.46
C TYR A 228 7.60 -14.44 2.36
N GLN A 229 7.37 -14.62 3.66
CA GLN A 229 8.37 -15.14 4.61
C GLN A 229 8.75 -16.59 4.33
N ASN A 230 7.87 -17.33 3.64
CA ASN A 230 7.99 -18.77 3.44
C ASN A 230 8.00 -19.56 4.78
N ASP A 231 7.19 -19.13 5.74
CA ASP A 231 7.06 -19.76 7.06
C ASP A 231 6.25 -21.05 6.97
N LYS A 232 6.95 -22.19 6.88
CA LYS A 232 6.36 -23.52 6.69
C LYS A 232 5.41 -23.93 7.83
N GLU A 233 5.64 -23.42 9.04
CA GLU A 233 4.82 -23.78 10.20
C GLU A 233 3.45 -23.09 10.15
N LYS A 234 3.35 -21.93 9.48
CA LYS A 234 2.15 -21.11 9.41
C LYS A 234 1.39 -21.23 8.09
N MET A 235 1.93 -21.94 7.07
CA MET A 235 1.28 -22.11 5.77
C MET A 235 -0.10 -22.78 5.90
N GLN A 236 -0.26 -23.79 6.77
CA GLN A 236 -1.56 -24.42 6.98
C GLN A 236 -2.59 -23.42 7.53
N LYS A 237 -2.22 -22.60 8.49
CA LYS A 237 -3.10 -21.56 9.04
C LYS A 237 -3.46 -20.51 7.98
N ALA A 238 -2.52 -20.16 7.10
CA ALA A 238 -2.82 -19.29 5.96
C ALA A 238 -3.86 -19.91 5.03
N LEU A 239 -3.76 -21.21 4.72
CA LEU A 239 -4.77 -21.92 3.94
C LEU A 239 -6.13 -21.95 4.65
N ASP A 240 -6.15 -22.24 5.95
CA ASP A 240 -7.39 -22.27 6.74
C ASP A 240 -8.13 -20.93 6.65
N TYR A 241 -7.39 -19.82 6.69
CA TYR A 241 -7.96 -18.48 6.50
C TYR A 241 -8.46 -18.21 5.08
N MET A 242 -7.72 -18.64 4.04
CA MET A 242 -8.22 -18.53 2.67
C MET A 242 -9.52 -19.32 2.50
N GLU A 243 -9.59 -20.54 3.02
CA GLU A 243 -10.79 -21.36 2.96
C GLU A 243 -11.93 -20.85 3.85
N GLU A 244 -11.63 -20.13 4.94
CA GLU A 244 -12.65 -19.41 5.73
C GLU A 244 -13.31 -18.30 4.90
N ILE A 245 -12.53 -17.52 4.14
CA ILE A 245 -13.06 -16.52 3.20
C ILE A 245 -13.92 -17.20 2.12
N ILE A 246 -13.43 -18.25 1.49
CA ILE A 246 -14.11 -18.97 0.43
C ILE A 246 -15.44 -19.56 0.94
N THR A 247 -15.41 -20.28 2.04
CA THR A 247 -16.59 -20.96 2.59
C THR A 247 -17.58 -20.00 3.26
N SER A 248 -17.20 -18.76 3.54
CA SER A 248 -18.11 -17.72 4.04
C SER A 248 -19.24 -17.41 3.06
N GLY A 249 -19.02 -17.62 1.75
CA GLY A 249 -19.94 -17.27 0.68
C GLY A 249 -20.20 -15.78 0.53
N GLN A 250 -19.43 -14.92 1.22
CA GLN A 250 -19.64 -13.46 1.17
C GLN A 250 -18.85 -12.79 0.04
N TYR A 251 -17.89 -13.49 -0.56
CA TYR A 251 -17.11 -13.07 -1.71
C TYR A 251 -17.28 -14.06 -2.86
N ALA A 252 -17.18 -13.55 -4.08
CA ALA A 252 -17.27 -14.38 -5.29
C ALA A 252 -16.56 -13.69 -6.45
N LEU A 253 -16.09 -14.45 -7.43
CA LEU A 253 -15.61 -13.89 -8.69
C LEU A 253 -16.74 -13.12 -9.38
N VAL A 254 -16.43 -11.97 -9.97
CA VAL A 254 -17.36 -11.34 -10.92
C VAL A 254 -17.52 -12.24 -12.15
N SER A 255 -18.64 -12.11 -12.85
CA SER A 255 -18.86 -12.88 -14.07
C SER A 255 -17.86 -12.50 -15.17
N SER A 256 -17.67 -13.38 -16.16
CA SER A 256 -16.85 -13.06 -17.34
C SER A 256 -17.32 -11.80 -18.06
N ALA A 257 -18.62 -11.53 -18.09
CA ALA A 257 -19.18 -10.33 -18.70
C ALA A 257 -18.89 -9.04 -17.91
N ASP A 258 -18.65 -9.16 -16.60
CA ASP A 258 -18.41 -8.02 -15.70
C ASP A 258 -16.93 -7.76 -15.43
N LEU A 259 -16.01 -8.54 -16.02
CA LEU A 259 -14.57 -8.37 -15.83
C LEU A 259 -14.08 -6.95 -16.08
N ALA A 260 -14.53 -6.33 -17.18
CA ALA A 260 -14.17 -4.96 -17.52
C ALA A 260 -14.77 -3.96 -16.53
N ASN A 261 -16.00 -4.20 -16.06
CA ASN A 261 -16.71 -3.32 -15.13
C ASN A 261 -16.04 -3.26 -13.75
N MET A 262 -15.35 -4.31 -13.34
CA MET A 262 -14.63 -4.35 -12.07
C MET A 262 -13.60 -3.20 -11.93
N TRP A 263 -13.09 -2.68 -13.05
CA TRP A 263 -12.09 -1.60 -13.09
C TRP A 263 -12.71 -0.22 -13.38
N GLU A 264 -14.03 -0.14 -13.44
CA GLU A 264 -14.75 1.12 -13.57
C GLU A 264 -15.28 1.59 -12.20
N PRO A 265 -15.59 2.88 -12.01
CA PRO A 265 -16.10 3.38 -10.74
C PRO A 265 -17.36 2.63 -10.27
N ALA A 266 -18.23 2.20 -11.19
CA ALA A 266 -19.42 1.42 -10.87
C ALA A 266 -19.13 -0.01 -10.39
N GLY A 267 -17.92 -0.54 -10.68
CA GLY A 267 -17.46 -1.87 -10.27
C GLY A 267 -16.63 -1.87 -8.99
N GLU A 268 -16.37 -0.73 -8.41
CA GLU A 268 -15.81 -0.64 -7.07
C GLU A 268 -16.75 -1.34 -6.08
N TRP A 269 -16.22 -1.98 -5.06
CA TRP A 269 -17.06 -2.74 -4.11
C TRP A 269 -17.79 -3.94 -4.72
N SER A 270 -17.27 -4.50 -5.82
CA SER A 270 -17.78 -5.73 -6.41
C SER A 270 -17.75 -6.91 -5.43
N SER A 271 -18.29 -8.05 -5.84
CA SER A 271 -18.22 -9.29 -5.06
C SER A 271 -16.78 -9.74 -4.81
N GLU A 272 -15.81 -9.34 -5.65
CA GLU A 272 -14.40 -9.67 -5.49
C GLU A 272 -13.63 -8.77 -4.54
N THR A 273 -14.09 -7.54 -4.29
CA THR A 273 -13.32 -6.55 -3.53
C THR A 273 -13.19 -6.94 -2.06
N ILE A 274 -11.97 -7.15 -1.59
CA ILE A 274 -11.66 -7.45 -0.18
C ILE A 274 -11.04 -6.23 0.50
N LEU A 275 -10.04 -5.58 -0.12
CA LEU A 275 -9.42 -4.36 0.38
C LEU A 275 -8.92 -3.51 -0.77
N ASP A 276 -9.32 -2.24 -0.73
CA ASP A 276 -8.88 -1.19 -1.65
C ASP A 276 -8.27 -0.02 -0.87
N ILE A 277 -7.38 0.74 -1.52
CA ILE A 277 -7.14 2.13 -1.13
C ILE A 277 -8.24 2.96 -1.80
N ASN A 278 -9.03 3.64 -1.00
CA ASN A 278 -10.21 4.33 -1.47
C ASN A 278 -9.90 5.76 -1.85
N PHE A 279 -10.39 6.17 -3.03
CA PHE A 279 -10.29 7.52 -3.54
C PHE A 279 -11.67 8.01 -4.00
N PHE A 280 -11.82 9.30 -4.13
CA PHE A 280 -13.06 9.90 -4.65
C PHE A 280 -12.73 11.16 -5.44
N SER A 281 -13.54 11.44 -6.47
CA SER A 281 -13.42 12.66 -7.27
C SER A 281 -14.41 13.73 -6.85
N GLN A 282 -15.64 13.34 -6.52
CA GLN A 282 -16.71 14.27 -6.19
C GLN A 282 -16.39 15.10 -4.95
N GLY A 283 -16.21 16.40 -5.09
CA GLY A 283 -15.81 17.29 -4.01
C GLY A 283 -14.33 17.13 -3.58
N ALA A 284 -13.56 16.35 -4.30
CA ALA A 284 -12.13 16.16 -4.03
C ALA A 284 -11.35 17.46 -4.20
N TYR A 285 -10.44 17.73 -3.27
CA TYR A 285 -9.78 19.00 -3.21
C TYR A 285 -8.27 18.96 -3.04
N ARG A 286 -7.67 17.81 -3.35
CA ARG A 286 -6.23 17.61 -3.40
C ARG A 286 -5.61 18.54 -4.46
N SER A 287 -4.56 19.26 -4.08
CA SER A 287 -3.90 20.22 -4.96
C SER A 287 -2.39 20.17 -4.79
N TRP A 288 -1.66 20.78 -5.73
CA TRP A 288 -0.19 20.88 -5.66
C TRP A 288 0.30 21.57 -4.37
N GLY A 289 -0.51 22.50 -3.83
CA GLY A 289 -0.23 23.16 -2.55
C GLY A 289 -0.70 22.38 -1.32
N SER A 290 -1.52 21.35 -1.50
CA SER A 290 -2.12 20.53 -0.43
C SER A 290 -2.14 19.05 -0.82
N PRO A 291 -0.97 18.41 -0.95
CA PRO A 291 -0.86 17.05 -1.47
C PRO A 291 -1.48 15.97 -0.57
N LEU A 292 -1.61 16.26 0.73
CA LEU A 292 -2.18 15.34 1.72
C LEU A 292 -3.66 15.60 2.00
N ALA A 293 -4.30 16.51 1.25
CA ALA A 293 -5.73 16.74 1.37
C ALA A 293 -6.51 15.52 0.87
N ALA A 294 -7.66 15.27 1.48
CA ALA A 294 -8.54 14.19 1.07
C ALA A 294 -9.04 14.37 -0.38
N GLY A 295 -9.10 13.31 -1.14
CA GLY A 295 -9.55 13.38 -2.53
C GLY A 295 -9.21 12.14 -3.35
N GLY A 296 -8.80 12.41 -4.58
CA GLY A 296 -8.51 11.42 -5.58
C GLY A 296 -7.05 10.97 -5.60
N THR A 297 -6.73 10.17 -6.59
CA THR A 297 -5.39 9.66 -6.90
C THR A 297 -4.81 10.31 -8.16
N VAL A 298 -3.49 10.47 -8.18
CA VAL A 298 -2.73 10.87 -9.36
C VAL A 298 -2.37 9.67 -10.25
N LEU A 299 -2.59 8.45 -9.79
CA LEU A 299 -2.16 7.24 -10.50
C LEU A 299 -2.63 7.19 -11.97
N PRO A 300 -3.92 7.48 -12.31
CA PRO A 300 -4.34 7.49 -13.71
C PRO A 300 -3.58 8.52 -14.56
N THR A 301 -3.30 9.70 -14.02
CA THR A 301 -2.49 10.72 -14.72
C THR A 301 -1.05 10.24 -14.96
N LEU A 302 -0.42 9.59 -13.98
CA LEU A 302 0.92 9.00 -14.17
C LEU A 302 0.92 8.01 -15.33
N MET A 303 -0.07 7.12 -15.39
CA MET A 303 -0.14 6.02 -16.37
C MET A 303 -0.72 6.44 -17.72
N GLY A 304 -1.47 7.52 -17.76
CA GLY A 304 -2.10 8.01 -18.98
C GLY A 304 -1.09 8.37 -20.07
N MET A 305 -1.52 8.22 -21.33
CA MET A 305 -0.73 8.60 -22.49
C MET A 305 -0.69 10.11 -22.65
N ASN A 306 0.47 10.65 -22.98
CA ASN A 306 0.65 12.10 -23.09
C ASN A 306 -0.09 12.68 -24.30
N GLY A 307 -0.96 13.69 -24.06
CA GLY A 307 -1.73 14.36 -25.11
C GLY A 307 -2.69 13.42 -25.85
N MET A 308 -3.18 12.37 -25.21
CA MET A 308 -4.13 11.44 -25.81
C MET A 308 -5.43 12.14 -26.21
N SER A 309 -5.94 11.81 -27.38
CA SER A 309 -7.24 12.27 -27.88
C SER A 309 -7.93 11.21 -28.75
N GLY A 310 -9.22 11.33 -28.91
CA GLY A 310 -10.02 10.47 -29.81
C GLY A 310 -10.55 9.19 -29.20
N SER A 311 -10.16 8.80 -27.98
CA SER A 311 -10.73 7.64 -27.31
C SER A 311 -12.13 7.94 -26.77
N ALA A 312 -13.01 6.95 -26.88
CA ALA A 312 -14.35 7.01 -26.29
C ALA A 312 -14.39 6.74 -24.77
N LYS A 313 -13.29 6.20 -24.22
CA LYS A 313 -13.23 5.72 -22.85
C LYS A 313 -12.19 6.44 -21.99
N TYR A 314 -11.03 6.74 -22.54
CA TYR A 314 -9.89 7.21 -21.77
C TYR A 314 -9.65 8.72 -21.94
N GLY A 315 -9.20 9.35 -20.85
CA GLY A 315 -8.91 10.79 -20.80
C GLY A 315 -7.64 11.17 -21.55
N ASN A 316 -7.49 12.44 -21.82
CA ASN A 316 -6.47 13.04 -22.67
C ASN A 316 -5.23 13.55 -21.93
N GLU A 317 -5.20 13.52 -20.61
CA GLU A 317 -4.06 14.01 -19.83
C GLU A 317 -3.33 12.86 -19.15
N GLY A 318 -2.07 12.66 -19.54
CA GLY A 318 -1.24 11.61 -18.99
C GLY A 318 0.24 11.92 -19.11
N TRP A 319 1.03 11.29 -18.24
CA TRP A 319 2.48 11.55 -18.17
C TRP A 319 3.33 10.41 -18.71
N GLY A 320 2.71 9.31 -19.16
CA GLY A 320 3.36 8.21 -19.86
C GLY A 320 4.32 7.39 -19.01
N PHE A 321 4.07 7.30 -17.69
CA PHE A 321 4.76 6.34 -16.82
C PHE A 321 4.12 4.96 -16.90
N PHE A 322 4.90 3.95 -16.60
CA PHE A 322 4.48 2.56 -16.48
C PHE A 322 3.80 1.96 -17.73
N PRO A 323 4.30 2.24 -18.96
CA PRO A 323 3.84 1.49 -20.13
C PRO A 323 4.14 0.00 -19.93
N LEU A 324 3.23 -0.87 -20.39
CA LEU A 324 3.48 -2.31 -20.36
C LEU A 324 4.64 -2.67 -21.29
N THR A 325 5.42 -3.67 -20.92
CA THR A 325 6.46 -4.22 -21.82
C THR A 325 5.82 -4.92 -23.03
N ALA A 326 6.56 -5.07 -24.12
CA ALA A 326 6.07 -5.80 -25.28
C ALA A 326 5.79 -7.28 -24.99
N SER A 327 6.37 -7.85 -23.94
CA SER A 327 6.13 -9.22 -23.48
C SER A 327 4.85 -9.38 -22.66
N ALA A 328 4.37 -8.33 -21.97
CA ALA A 328 3.19 -8.43 -21.13
C ALA A 328 1.93 -8.93 -21.87
N PRO A 329 1.58 -8.43 -23.08
CA PRO A 329 0.46 -8.96 -23.84
C PRO A 329 0.63 -10.41 -24.30
N GLU A 330 1.87 -10.90 -24.39
CA GLU A 330 2.18 -12.27 -24.82
C GLU A 330 1.97 -13.31 -23.69
N ALA A 331 1.89 -12.86 -22.45
CA ALA A 331 1.63 -13.72 -21.30
C ALA A 331 0.23 -14.35 -21.32
N PHE A 332 -0.73 -13.73 -22.03
CA PHE A 332 -2.11 -14.19 -22.10
C PHE A 332 -2.29 -15.30 -23.13
N GLU A 333 -2.98 -16.37 -22.74
CA GLU A 333 -3.35 -17.45 -23.65
C GLU A 333 -4.35 -16.95 -24.73
N PRO A 334 -4.39 -17.59 -25.92
CA PRO A 334 -5.43 -17.29 -26.90
C PRO A 334 -6.84 -17.47 -26.34
N GLY A 335 -7.66 -16.43 -26.44
CA GLY A 335 -9.03 -16.42 -25.91
C GLY A 335 -9.18 -16.02 -24.46
N ASP A 336 -8.09 -15.64 -23.78
CA ASP A 336 -8.14 -15.11 -22.41
C ASP A 336 -8.83 -13.73 -22.39
N LEU A 337 -10.00 -13.68 -21.80
CA LEU A 337 -10.84 -12.48 -21.72
C LEU A 337 -10.18 -11.34 -20.91
N ARG A 338 -9.22 -11.65 -20.06
CA ARG A 338 -8.50 -10.66 -19.22
C ARG A 338 -7.55 -9.83 -20.03
N LYS A 339 -7.10 -10.29 -21.20
CA LYS A 339 -6.20 -9.54 -22.06
C LYS A 339 -6.76 -8.17 -22.41
N ASP A 340 -7.99 -8.13 -22.89
CA ASP A 340 -8.65 -6.89 -23.32
C ASP A 340 -9.03 -5.96 -22.14
N VAL A 341 -9.09 -6.53 -20.92
CA VAL A 341 -9.34 -5.78 -19.69
C VAL A 341 -8.06 -5.20 -19.10
N THR A 342 -6.92 -5.84 -19.35
CA THR A 342 -5.63 -5.47 -18.78
C THR A 342 -4.76 -4.66 -19.74
N VAL A 343 -4.80 -4.99 -21.04
CA VAL A 343 -3.94 -4.39 -22.07
C VAL A 343 -4.74 -3.48 -22.98
N TYR A 344 -4.43 -2.21 -22.94
CA TYR A 344 -4.95 -1.24 -23.90
C TYR A 344 -3.91 -0.96 -24.99
N GLU A 345 -4.33 -1.05 -26.26
CA GLU A 345 -3.52 -0.77 -27.44
C GLU A 345 -4.17 0.39 -28.20
N PRO A 346 -3.69 1.64 -28.09
CA PRO A 346 -4.26 2.81 -28.77
C PRO A 346 -4.38 2.62 -30.28
N ALA A 347 -3.44 1.91 -30.88
CA ALA A 347 -3.43 1.64 -32.33
C ALA A 347 -4.63 0.80 -32.82
N LYS A 348 -5.33 0.11 -31.95
CA LYS A 348 -6.54 -0.66 -32.26
C LYS A 348 -7.83 0.16 -32.20
N GLU A 349 -7.80 1.36 -31.59
CA GLU A 349 -8.95 2.24 -31.50
C GLU A 349 -8.87 3.34 -32.57
N ALA A 350 -9.83 3.34 -33.50
CA ALA A 350 -9.81 4.26 -34.63
C ALA A 350 -9.92 5.74 -34.16
N GLY A 351 -9.06 6.59 -34.68
CA GLY A 351 -9.05 8.03 -34.36
C GLY A 351 -8.28 8.41 -33.10
N VAL A 352 -7.75 7.44 -32.36
CA VAL A 352 -6.92 7.72 -31.18
C VAL A 352 -5.54 8.19 -31.63
N THR A 353 -5.09 9.28 -31.01
CA THR A 353 -3.73 9.81 -31.15
C THR A 353 -3.14 10.16 -29.80
N TYR A 354 -1.83 10.07 -29.65
CA TYR A 354 -1.11 10.49 -28.45
C TYR A 354 0.36 10.78 -28.82
N THR A 355 1.10 11.37 -27.89
CA THR A 355 2.54 11.60 -28.03
C THR A 355 3.30 10.52 -27.26
N ALA A 356 4.02 9.67 -27.98
CA ALA A 356 4.90 8.66 -27.40
C ALA A 356 5.95 9.31 -26.49
N ARG A 357 6.14 8.72 -25.29
CA ARG A 357 7.16 9.14 -24.35
C ARG A 357 8.29 8.11 -24.23
N TYR A 358 9.19 8.33 -23.29
CA TYR A 358 10.32 7.43 -23.08
C TYR A 358 9.85 6.02 -22.75
N GLN A 359 10.44 5.03 -23.40
CA GLN A 359 10.08 3.60 -23.26
C GLN A 359 8.64 3.25 -23.68
N ASP A 360 8.00 4.09 -24.49
CA ASP A 360 6.67 3.76 -25.04
C ASP A 360 6.73 2.48 -25.89
N THR A 361 5.80 1.59 -25.64
CA THR A 361 5.67 0.30 -26.35
C THR A 361 4.39 0.21 -27.17
N GLY A 362 3.48 1.18 -27.00
CA GLY A 362 2.11 1.11 -27.52
C GLY A 362 1.18 0.20 -26.73
N PHE A 363 1.60 -0.31 -25.56
CA PHE A 363 0.78 -1.11 -24.65
C PHE A 363 0.67 -0.45 -23.29
N TYR A 364 -0.54 -0.37 -22.74
CA TYR A 364 -0.82 0.32 -21.51
C TYR A 364 -1.72 -0.52 -20.60
N ASN A 365 -1.53 -0.42 -19.27
CA ASN A 365 -2.35 -1.13 -18.31
C ASN A 365 -3.74 -0.48 -18.18
N ALA A 366 -4.74 -1.07 -18.82
CA ALA A 366 -6.10 -0.57 -18.88
C ALA A 366 -6.83 -0.49 -17.52
N LYS A 367 -6.35 -1.24 -16.51
CA LYS A 367 -6.96 -1.26 -15.18
C LYS A 367 -6.97 0.11 -14.52
N TYR A 368 -5.93 0.93 -14.73
CA TYR A 368 -5.73 2.21 -14.06
C TYR A 368 -5.55 3.41 -15.00
N LEU A 369 -5.81 3.25 -16.31
CA LEU A 369 -5.79 4.40 -17.22
C LEU A 369 -6.84 5.47 -16.84
N PRO A 370 -6.58 6.75 -17.11
CA PRO A 370 -7.50 7.84 -16.81
C PRO A 370 -8.79 7.69 -17.62
N ARG A 371 -9.93 7.47 -16.97
CA ARG A 371 -11.27 7.50 -17.60
C ARG A 371 -11.65 8.95 -17.88
N LEU A 372 -12.41 9.18 -18.95
CA LEU A 372 -12.84 10.54 -19.37
C LEU A 372 -13.47 11.32 -18.22
N ASP A 373 -14.33 10.68 -17.42
CA ASP A 373 -15.05 11.32 -16.31
C ASP A 373 -14.50 10.89 -14.93
N GLY A 374 -13.33 10.22 -14.91
CA GLY A 374 -12.77 9.63 -13.68
C GLY A 374 -12.40 10.65 -12.59
N ASN A 375 -12.24 11.92 -12.96
CA ASN A 375 -12.00 13.06 -12.06
C ASN A 375 -13.15 14.06 -12.03
N ALA A 376 -14.35 13.69 -12.49
CA ALA A 376 -15.52 14.58 -12.51
C ALA A 376 -15.93 15.01 -11.10
N GLY A 377 -16.36 16.28 -10.98
CA GLY A 377 -16.86 16.84 -9.72
C GLY A 377 -15.77 17.23 -8.71
N GLN A 378 -14.50 17.10 -9.04
CA GLN A 378 -13.39 17.64 -8.24
C GLN A 378 -13.46 19.18 -8.19
N ILE A 379 -12.90 19.79 -7.14
CA ILE A 379 -12.91 21.25 -6.91
C ILE A 379 -11.51 21.87 -6.85
N ALA A 380 -10.48 21.07 -7.11
CA ALA A 380 -9.08 21.51 -7.14
C ALA A 380 -8.37 20.99 -8.42
N ASP A 381 -7.14 20.45 -8.33
CA ASP A 381 -6.38 20.03 -9.50
C ASP A 381 -6.92 18.73 -10.11
N ALA A 382 -7.39 18.79 -11.35
CA ALA A 382 -8.03 17.67 -12.04
C ALA A 382 -7.12 16.44 -12.16
N THR A 383 -5.82 16.66 -12.39
CA THR A 383 -4.80 15.61 -12.53
C THR A 383 -4.53 14.81 -11.26
N LEU A 384 -4.88 15.37 -10.10
CA LEU A 384 -4.63 14.76 -8.79
C LEU A 384 -5.86 14.06 -8.19
N ASN A 385 -7.02 14.15 -8.84
CA ASN A 385 -8.30 13.81 -8.21
C ASN A 385 -9.13 12.80 -9.02
N TYR A 386 -8.50 11.74 -9.54
CA TYR A 386 -9.24 10.60 -10.06
C TYR A 386 -9.84 9.78 -8.92
N GLY A 387 -11.11 9.41 -9.05
CA GLY A 387 -11.82 8.62 -8.03
C GLY A 387 -11.58 7.10 -8.13
N THR A 388 -10.62 6.65 -8.91
CA THR A 388 -10.35 5.23 -9.10
C THR A 388 -9.67 4.63 -7.87
N ASN A 389 -10.30 3.66 -7.23
CA ASN A 389 -9.70 2.90 -6.12
C ASN A 389 -8.53 2.04 -6.59
N ILE A 390 -7.52 1.88 -5.74
CA ILE A 390 -6.41 0.95 -5.97
C ILE A 390 -6.71 -0.37 -5.27
N ARG A 391 -6.80 -1.47 -6.05
CA ARG A 391 -7.06 -2.82 -5.52
C ARG A 391 -5.84 -3.34 -4.79
N LEU A 392 -6.01 -3.75 -3.53
CA LEU A 392 -4.95 -4.39 -2.74
C LEU A 392 -5.15 -5.89 -2.63
N TYR A 393 -6.38 -6.35 -2.31
CA TYR A 393 -6.74 -7.76 -2.23
C TYR A 393 -8.09 -8.03 -2.87
N ARG A 394 -8.15 -9.10 -3.67
CA ARG A 394 -9.34 -9.56 -4.39
C ARG A 394 -9.59 -11.05 -4.16
N TYR A 395 -10.84 -11.47 -4.32
CA TYR A 395 -11.23 -12.87 -4.15
C TYR A 395 -10.51 -13.83 -5.11
N ALA A 396 -10.21 -13.41 -6.35
CA ALA A 396 -9.38 -14.19 -7.26
C ALA A 396 -8.01 -14.53 -6.65
N GLU A 397 -7.37 -13.57 -5.96
CA GLU A 397 -6.11 -13.83 -5.24
C GLU A 397 -6.30 -14.79 -4.07
N THR A 398 -7.44 -14.76 -3.37
CA THR A 398 -7.77 -15.73 -2.30
C THR A 398 -7.77 -17.16 -2.85
N LEU A 399 -8.42 -17.39 -4.01
CA LEU A 399 -8.45 -18.68 -4.67
C LEU A 399 -7.05 -19.14 -5.11
N LEU A 400 -6.27 -18.25 -5.70
CA LEU A 400 -4.92 -18.57 -6.17
C LEU A 400 -3.95 -18.82 -5.00
N ASN A 401 -4.10 -18.10 -3.89
CA ASN A 401 -3.34 -18.38 -2.66
C ASN A 401 -3.69 -19.76 -2.10
N ALA A 402 -4.98 -20.13 -2.04
CA ALA A 402 -5.41 -21.44 -1.59
C ALA A 402 -4.86 -22.55 -2.51
N ALA A 403 -4.93 -22.38 -3.85
CA ALA A 403 -4.37 -23.31 -4.80
C ALA A 403 -2.87 -23.53 -4.60
N GLU A 404 -2.12 -22.45 -4.39
CA GLU A 404 -0.66 -22.50 -4.16
C GLU A 404 -0.32 -23.17 -2.84
N LEU A 405 -0.99 -22.81 -1.75
CA LEU A 405 -0.76 -23.40 -0.43
C LEU A 405 -0.96 -24.92 -0.44
N ILE A 406 -1.92 -25.41 -1.20
CA ILE A 406 -2.15 -26.86 -1.36
C ILE A 406 -1.11 -27.49 -2.30
N ALA A 407 -0.99 -27.00 -3.54
CA ALA A 407 -0.22 -27.67 -4.58
C ALA A 407 1.31 -27.51 -4.43
N VAL A 408 1.77 -26.38 -3.92
CA VAL A 408 3.20 -26.03 -3.83
C VAL A 408 3.74 -26.24 -2.41
N HIS A 409 2.95 -25.89 -1.40
CA HIS A 409 3.41 -25.97 -0.01
C HIS A 409 2.88 -27.22 0.71
N GLY A 410 2.06 -28.07 0.08
CA GLY A 410 1.61 -29.36 0.60
C GLY A 410 0.60 -29.26 1.74
N CYS A 411 -0.08 -28.13 1.90
CA CYS A 411 -1.12 -27.97 2.91
C CYS A 411 -2.37 -28.80 2.59
N SER A 412 -3.11 -29.21 3.63
CA SER A 412 -4.33 -30.02 3.48
C SER A 412 -5.55 -29.09 3.43
N GLY A 413 -6.14 -28.95 2.25
CA GLY A 413 -7.34 -28.13 2.03
C GLY A 413 -8.66 -28.88 2.17
N LYS A 414 -9.75 -28.14 2.36
CA LYS A 414 -11.14 -28.62 2.25
C LYS A 414 -11.53 -28.80 0.78
N GLY A 415 -11.03 -27.90 -0.09
CA GLY A 415 -11.11 -28.01 -1.54
C GLY A 415 -9.83 -28.55 -2.17
N SER A 416 -9.77 -28.64 -3.49
CA SER A 416 -8.56 -29.03 -4.22
C SER A 416 -7.90 -27.81 -4.87
N ALA A 417 -6.56 -27.87 -5.02
CA ALA A 417 -5.81 -26.85 -5.75
C ALA A 417 -6.34 -26.64 -7.17
N ASP A 418 -6.66 -27.76 -7.87
CA ASP A 418 -7.24 -27.71 -9.21
C ASP A 418 -8.58 -26.97 -9.24
N THR A 419 -9.44 -27.19 -8.25
CA THR A 419 -10.73 -26.48 -8.17
C THR A 419 -10.51 -24.97 -8.06
N TYR A 420 -9.71 -24.53 -7.11
CA TYR A 420 -9.48 -23.12 -6.88
C TYR A 420 -8.80 -22.42 -8.07
N LEU A 421 -7.78 -23.05 -8.66
CA LEU A 421 -7.12 -22.53 -9.86
C LEU A 421 -8.10 -22.40 -11.03
N ASN A 422 -8.88 -23.45 -11.28
CA ASN A 422 -9.74 -23.53 -12.45
C ASN A 422 -11.04 -22.70 -12.33
N GLU A 423 -11.45 -22.29 -11.15
CA GLU A 423 -12.48 -21.25 -11.01
C GLU A 423 -12.05 -19.94 -11.66
N VAL A 424 -10.81 -19.48 -11.41
CA VAL A 424 -10.26 -18.27 -12.01
C VAL A 424 -10.11 -18.42 -13.51
N ARG A 425 -9.57 -19.54 -14.00
CA ARG A 425 -9.41 -19.82 -15.43
C ARG A 425 -10.75 -19.89 -16.18
N THR A 426 -11.74 -20.57 -15.62
CA THR A 426 -13.07 -20.67 -16.21
C THR A 426 -13.72 -19.30 -16.35
N ARG A 427 -13.62 -18.45 -15.33
CA ARG A 427 -14.09 -17.06 -15.38
C ARG A 427 -13.37 -16.28 -16.49
N ALA A 428 -12.10 -16.55 -16.75
CA ALA A 428 -11.32 -15.94 -17.82
C ALA A 428 -11.61 -16.49 -19.22
N GLY A 429 -12.53 -17.48 -19.34
CA GLY A 429 -12.88 -18.11 -20.61
C GLY A 429 -11.93 -19.21 -21.03
N LEU A 430 -11.06 -19.70 -20.14
CA LEU A 430 -10.02 -20.68 -20.42
C LEU A 430 -10.41 -22.09 -19.98
N GLY A 431 -9.78 -23.09 -20.59
CA GLY A 431 -9.88 -24.49 -20.19
C GLY A 431 -9.17 -24.78 -18.87
N THR A 432 -9.51 -25.91 -18.26
CA THR A 432 -8.94 -26.40 -17.02
C THR A 432 -7.50 -26.92 -17.20
N VAL A 433 -6.66 -26.75 -16.17
CA VAL A 433 -5.30 -27.31 -16.10
C VAL A 433 -5.06 -27.91 -14.72
N GLY A 434 -4.04 -28.77 -14.59
CA GLY A 434 -3.59 -29.27 -13.29
C GLY A 434 -2.83 -28.17 -12.51
N ALA A 435 -3.10 -28.08 -11.22
CA ALA A 435 -2.44 -27.11 -10.33
C ALA A 435 -1.03 -27.57 -9.97
N ASN A 436 -0.03 -26.77 -10.30
CA ASN A 436 1.36 -26.91 -9.93
C ASN A 436 2.02 -25.52 -9.89
N LEU A 437 3.27 -25.43 -9.48
CA LEU A 437 3.98 -24.16 -9.38
C LEU A 437 3.92 -23.34 -10.68
N GLU A 438 4.15 -23.98 -11.83
CA GLU A 438 4.22 -23.29 -13.12
C GLU A 438 2.84 -22.73 -13.51
N THR A 439 1.80 -23.58 -13.46
CA THR A 439 0.44 -23.16 -13.85
C THR A 439 -0.16 -22.13 -12.89
N ILE A 440 0.11 -22.22 -11.59
CA ILE A 440 -0.34 -21.24 -10.60
C ILE A 440 0.39 -19.92 -10.78
N LEU A 441 1.72 -19.93 -10.95
CA LEU A 441 2.50 -18.70 -11.13
C LEU A 441 2.09 -17.99 -12.43
N GLN A 442 1.82 -18.75 -13.51
CA GLN A 442 1.31 -18.21 -14.77
C GLN A 442 -0.09 -17.60 -14.59
N GLU A 443 -0.99 -18.27 -13.89
CA GLU A 443 -2.33 -17.77 -13.64
C GLU A 443 -2.32 -16.50 -12.78
N ARG A 444 -1.51 -16.49 -11.71
CA ARG A 444 -1.29 -15.29 -10.88
C ARG A 444 -0.74 -14.15 -11.71
N HIS A 445 0.20 -14.41 -12.60
CA HIS A 445 0.81 -13.41 -13.47
C HIS A 445 -0.23 -12.66 -14.30
N VAL A 446 -1.06 -13.38 -15.07
CA VAL A 446 -2.05 -12.74 -15.95
C VAL A 446 -3.26 -12.18 -15.20
N GLU A 447 -3.69 -12.82 -14.13
CA GLU A 447 -4.82 -12.37 -13.31
C GLU A 447 -4.48 -11.05 -12.59
N LEU A 448 -3.29 -10.98 -11.99
CA LEU A 448 -2.87 -9.90 -11.11
C LEU A 448 -1.91 -8.90 -11.79
N MET A 449 -1.71 -8.99 -13.09
CA MET A 449 -0.86 -8.09 -13.86
C MET A 449 -1.27 -6.63 -13.64
N GLY A 450 -0.30 -5.79 -13.25
CA GLY A 450 -0.51 -4.38 -12.97
C GLY A 450 -1.10 -4.08 -11.58
N GLU A 451 -1.17 -5.08 -10.68
CA GLU A 451 -1.69 -4.92 -9.31
C GLU A 451 -0.59 -5.00 -8.23
N GLY A 452 0.69 -4.97 -8.62
CA GLY A 452 1.83 -4.94 -7.69
C GLY A 452 2.21 -6.27 -7.06
N LYS A 453 1.81 -7.39 -7.67
CA LYS A 453 2.01 -8.74 -7.09
C LYS A 453 3.20 -9.47 -7.71
N ARG A 454 3.46 -9.29 -9.00
CA ARG A 454 4.41 -10.07 -9.80
C ARG A 454 5.82 -10.12 -9.18
N TYR A 455 6.37 -8.98 -8.78
CA TYR A 455 7.73 -8.92 -8.19
C TYR A 455 7.84 -9.78 -6.92
N TRP A 456 6.85 -9.70 -6.04
CA TRP A 456 6.84 -10.44 -4.79
C TRP A 456 6.64 -11.94 -5.01
N ASP A 457 5.82 -12.33 -5.98
CA ASP A 457 5.65 -13.74 -6.37
C ASP A 457 6.97 -14.32 -6.89
N LEU A 458 7.69 -13.60 -7.75
CA LEU A 458 8.98 -14.04 -8.27
C LEU A 458 10.04 -14.22 -7.18
N ILE A 459 10.10 -13.30 -6.21
CA ILE A 459 11.04 -13.40 -5.09
C ILE A 459 10.72 -14.59 -4.20
N ARG A 460 9.49 -14.66 -3.67
CA ARG A 460 9.12 -15.69 -2.69
C ARG A 460 9.12 -17.12 -3.25
N LEU A 461 8.91 -17.26 -4.55
CA LEU A 461 8.95 -18.54 -5.26
C LEU A 461 10.34 -18.86 -5.88
N GLY A 462 11.36 -18.03 -5.61
CA GLY A 462 12.72 -18.25 -6.06
C GLY A 462 12.94 -18.09 -7.57
N GLN A 463 12.06 -17.38 -8.27
CA GLN A 463 12.10 -17.21 -9.73
C GLN A 463 12.79 -15.89 -10.16
N ALA A 464 12.99 -14.95 -9.24
CA ALA A 464 13.46 -13.60 -9.56
C ALA A 464 14.79 -13.59 -10.34
N ALA A 465 15.79 -14.36 -9.92
CA ALA A 465 17.09 -14.40 -10.58
C ALA A 465 17.05 -15.01 -12.00
N THR A 466 16.05 -15.84 -12.31
CA THR A 466 15.87 -16.45 -13.62
C THR A 466 15.07 -15.54 -14.55
N VAL A 467 14.04 -14.88 -14.04
CA VAL A 467 13.11 -14.08 -14.82
C VAL A 467 13.62 -12.66 -15.03
N LEU A 468 14.12 -12.02 -13.96
CA LEU A 468 14.45 -10.60 -13.93
C LEU A 468 15.90 -10.34 -14.38
N THR A 469 16.15 -10.56 -15.68
CA THR A 469 17.48 -10.46 -16.29
C THR A 469 17.44 -9.55 -17.53
N PRO A 470 18.57 -8.96 -17.93
CA PRO A 470 18.67 -8.22 -19.20
C PRO A 470 18.28 -9.05 -20.43
N ALA A 471 18.55 -10.36 -20.42
CA ALA A 471 18.25 -11.25 -21.55
C ALA A 471 16.73 -11.44 -21.77
N ASN A 472 15.92 -11.29 -20.74
CA ASN A 472 14.46 -11.43 -20.81
C ASN A 472 13.76 -10.09 -21.09
N ASP A 473 14.45 -8.96 -20.98
CA ASP A 473 13.89 -7.66 -21.34
C ASP A 473 13.99 -7.41 -22.85
N LYS A 474 12.90 -7.64 -23.56
CA LYS A 474 12.83 -7.45 -25.03
C LYS A 474 13.09 -6.02 -25.50
N GLY A 475 12.83 -5.03 -24.65
CA GLY A 475 13.12 -3.62 -24.95
C GLY A 475 14.58 -3.24 -24.77
N GLY A 476 15.36 -4.07 -24.06
CA GLY A 476 16.79 -3.85 -23.84
C GLY A 476 17.10 -2.68 -22.88
N TYR A 477 16.14 -2.29 -22.05
CA TYR A 477 16.31 -1.18 -21.10
C TYR A 477 16.89 -1.64 -19.75
N ARG A 478 16.71 -2.92 -19.40
CA ARG A 478 17.30 -3.51 -18.19
C ARG A 478 18.76 -3.87 -18.45
N THR A 479 19.66 -3.31 -17.66
CA THR A 479 21.11 -3.54 -17.84
C THR A 479 21.69 -4.47 -16.77
N LYS A 480 20.99 -4.65 -15.64
CA LYS A 480 21.42 -5.50 -14.53
C LYS A 480 20.41 -6.60 -14.25
N ALA A 481 20.93 -7.79 -13.91
CA ALA A 481 20.09 -8.88 -13.41
C ALA A 481 19.77 -8.69 -11.93
N TRP A 482 18.59 -9.16 -11.54
CA TRP A 482 18.27 -9.30 -10.13
C TRP A 482 19.19 -10.35 -9.46
N THR A 483 19.64 -10.03 -8.27
CA THR A 483 20.40 -10.96 -7.40
C THR A 483 19.84 -10.87 -5.99
N GLU A 484 20.13 -11.85 -5.13
CA GLU A 484 19.62 -11.88 -3.75
C GLU A 484 19.98 -10.61 -2.95
N SER A 485 21.14 -10.00 -3.24
CA SER A 485 21.51 -8.71 -2.61
C SER A 485 20.56 -7.56 -2.95
N LYS A 486 19.75 -7.71 -4.02
CA LYS A 486 18.79 -6.70 -4.49
C LYS A 486 17.39 -6.85 -3.89
N LYS A 487 17.21 -7.85 -3.01
CA LYS A 487 15.95 -8.11 -2.34
C LYS A 487 15.49 -6.93 -1.48
N TYR A 488 16.41 -6.30 -0.75
CA TYR A 488 16.12 -5.17 0.13
C TYR A 488 16.81 -3.91 -0.36
N LEU A 489 16.03 -2.86 -0.57
CA LEU A 489 16.53 -1.55 -1.02
C LEU A 489 17.44 -0.89 0.03
N PRO A 490 18.34 0.02 -0.40
CA PRO A 490 19.07 0.86 0.53
C PRO A 490 18.09 1.77 1.30
N PHE A 491 18.35 1.97 2.59
CA PHE A 491 17.59 2.95 3.39
C PHE A 491 17.80 4.37 2.87
N PRO A 492 16.78 5.25 3.01
CA PRO A 492 16.94 6.65 2.68
C PRO A 492 18.12 7.27 3.47
N GLN A 493 18.98 8.02 2.79
CA GLN A 493 20.12 8.67 3.44
C GLN A 493 19.69 9.62 4.56
N THR A 494 18.55 10.28 4.40
CA THR A 494 17.96 11.15 5.43
C THR A 494 17.71 10.43 6.75
N GLU A 495 17.28 9.16 6.70
CA GLU A 495 17.01 8.36 7.89
C GLU A 495 18.32 7.86 8.53
N MET A 496 19.29 7.49 7.69
CA MET A 496 20.63 7.13 8.16
C MET A 496 21.27 8.30 8.92
N ASP A 497 21.19 9.51 8.35
CA ASP A 497 21.76 10.73 8.95
C ASP A 497 21.00 11.14 10.23
N ALA A 498 19.66 11.03 10.22
CA ALA A 498 18.82 11.37 11.38
C ALA A 498 19.09 10.47 12.59
N THR A 499 19.42 9.20 12.36
CA THR A 499 19.69 8.25 13.44
C THR A 499 21.15 8.16 13.86
N ALA A 500 22.09 8.69 13.09
CA ALA A 500 23.54 8.51 13.28
C ALA A 500 24.05 8.88 14.69
N ASN A 501 23.45 9.89 15.32
CA ASN A 501 23.85 10.38 16.64
C ASN A 501 22.81 10.07 17.74
N THR A 502 21.92 9.12 17.49
CA THR A 502 20.94 8.62 18.48
C THR A 502 21.49 7.39 19.23
N PRO A 503 20.83 6.94 20.31
CA PRO A 503 21.20 5.68 20.98
C PRO A 503 21.11 4.44 20.09
N HIS A 504 20.35 4.52 18.98
CA HIS A 504 20.09 3.41 18.06
C HIS A 504 20.32 3.82 16.60
N PRO A 505 21.59 4.02 16.17
CA PRO A 505 21.90 4.34 14.79
C PRO A 505 21.52 3.17 13.87
N MET A 506 20.92 3.47 12.73
CA MET A 506 20.57 2.46 11.73
C MET A 506 21.82 1.97 10.98
N THR A 507 21.76 0.71 10.54
CA THR A 507 22.75 0.09 9.67
C THR A 507 22.19 -0.05 8.27
N GLN A 508 22.94 0.38 7.24
CA GLN A 508 22.52 0.35 5.84
C GLN A 508 22.44 -1.10 5.31
N ASN A 509 21.50 -1.34 4.42
CA ASN A 509 21.40 -2.57 3.64
C ASN A 509 22.55 -2.66 2.63
N ASN A 510 23.04 -3.88 2.44
CA ASN A 510 24.05 -4.17 1.43
C ASN A 510 23.35 -4.50 0.08
N TYR A 511 23.12 -3.47 -0.73
CA TYR A 511 22.36 -3.54 -1.99
C TYR A 511 23.26 -3.64 -3.23
#